data_9fd2bf30eeed90c6c8cfe59fc67a4cf2
#
_entry.id   9fd2bf30eeed90c6c8cfe59fc67a4cf2
#
_cell.length_a   1.000
_cell.length_b   1.000
_cell.length_c   1.000
_cell.angle_alpha   90.00
_cell.angle_beta   90.00
_cell.angle_gamma   90.00
#
_symmetry.space_group_name_H-M   'P 1'
#
loop_
_entity.id
_entity.type
_entity.pdbx_description
1 polymer ?
#
loop_
_entity_poly.entity_id
_entity_poly.type
_entity_poly.pdbx_seq_one_letter_code
_entity_poly.pdbx_strand_id
1 'polypeptide(L)'
;MDIKVHENFMDYFLFLKLKETMNNQYFPWFKSRIVPETEDIQLIHTFFEFDKINSEYFELLEPCIRSLEAKRLIRVKANLVLKTPEIQEHGFHIDNDSHKEFRTAVFYINSNNGYTRFEKKK
;
A
#
# COMPACT_ATOMS: atom_id res chain seq x y z
N MET A 1 2.10 -16.68 10.78
CA MET A 1 2.36 -15.45 9.99
C MET A 1 3.64 -14.82 10.47
N ASP A 2 4.57 -14.62 9.57
CA ASP A 2 5.81 -13.92 9.85
C ASP A 2 5.65 -12.43 9.57
N ILE A 3 5.79 -11.62 10.61
CA ILE A 3 5.71 -10.17 10.49
C ILE A 3 7.09 -9.60 10.78
N LYS A 4 7.61 -8.83 9.81
CA LYS A 4 8.90 -8.15 9.97
C LYS A 4 8.67 -6.65 9.82
N VAL A 5 9.26 -5.89 10.73
CA VAL A 5 9.20 -4.44 10.69
C VAL A 5 10.60 -3.92 10.37
N HIS A 6 10.69 -3.11 9.32
CA HIS A 6 11.94 -2.50 8.89
C HIS A 6 11.83 -0.99 8.99
N GLU A 7 12.78 -0.36 9.65
CA GLU A 7 12.92 1.09 9.66
C GLU A 7 13.88 1.48 8.54
N ASN A 8 13.56 2.57 7.85
CA ASN A 8 14.43 3.11 6.79
C ASN A 8 14.71 2.11 5.65
N PHE A 9 13.74 1.27 5.32
CA PHE A 9 13.91 0.27 4.26
C PHE A 9 14.10 0.91 2.89
N MET A 10 13.37 1.98 2.62
CA MET A 10 13.43 2.70 1.35
C MET A 10 14.54 3.75 1.40
N ASP A 11 15.30 3.89 0.31
CA ASP A 11 16.26 4.98 0.16
C ASP A 11 15.61 6.33 0.47
N TYR A 12 16.30 7.15 1.24
CA TYR A 12 15.73 8.42 1.74
C TYR A 12 15.34 9.37 0.61
N PHE A 13 16.17 9.50 -0.41
CA PHE A 13 15.85 10.39 -1.54
C PHE A 13 14.69 9.87 -2.37
N LEU A 14 14.62 8.55 -2.54
CA LEU A 14 13.48 7.92 -3.19
C LEU A 14 12.20 8.15 -2.39
N PHE A 15 12.28 8.00 -1.08
CA PHE A 15 11.14 8.26 -0.17
C PHE A 15 10.63 9.69 -0.31
N LEU A 16 11.54 10.67 -0.30
CA LEU A 16 11.16 12.07 -0.44
C LEU A 16 10.49 12.33 -1.79
N LYS A 17 11.05 11.79 -2.85
CA LYS A 17 10.50 11.95 -4.20
C LYS A 17 9.12 11.31 -4.33
N LEU A 18 8.96 10.13 -3.77
CA LEU A 18 7.67 9.43 -3.76
C LEU A 18 6.62 10.22 -2.98
N LYS A 19 6.99 10.71 -1.81
CA LYS A 19 6.10 11.53 -0.97
C LYS A 19 5.69 12.82 -1.69
N GLU A 20 6.63 13.51 -2.30
CA GLU A 20 6.35 14.73 -3.07
C GLU A 20 5.42 14.43 -4.25
N THR A 21 5.69 13.36 -4.98
CA THR A 21 4.87 12.95 -6.12
C THR A 21 3.43 12.63 -5.70
N MET A 22 3.26 11.85 -4.64
CA MET A 22 1.95 11.44 -4.15
C MET A 22 1.15 12.59 -3.55
N ASN A 23 1.82 13.63 -3.05
CA ASN A 23 1.17 14.81 -2.50
C ASN A 23 0.93 15.91 -3.55
N ASN A 24 1.35 15.70 -4.78
CA ASN A 24 1.12 16.64 -5.86
C ASN A 24 -0.36 16.63 -6.25
N GLN A 25 -0.92 17.82 -6.52
CA GLN A 25 -2.33 17.95 -6.87
C GLN A 25 -2.73 17.20 -8.15
N TYR A 26 -1.77 16.87 -9.00
CA TYR A 26 -2.03 16.14 -10.25
C TYR A 26 -1.83 14.64 -10.14
N PHE A 27 -1.42 14.13 -8.98
CA PHE A 27 -1.30 12.69 -8.78
C PHE A 27 -2.71 12.06 -8.78
N PRO A 28 -2.99 11.10 -9.68
CA PRO A 28 -4.36 10.62 -9.81
C PRO A 28 -4.76 9.63 -8.72
N TRP A 29 -5.81 9.96 -8.01
CA TRP A 29 -6.43 9.11 -7.01
C TRP A 29 -7.83 8.69 -7.47
N PHE A 30 -8.18 7.43 -7.21
CA PHE A 30 -9.46 6.88 -7.59
C PHE A 30 -10.20 6.36 -6.38
N LYS A 31 -11.51 6.54 -6.37
CA LYS A 31 -12.36 6.08 -5.28
C LYS A 31 -12.41 4.56 -5.23
N SER A 32 -12.27 3.99 -4.03
CA SER A 32 -12.39 2.57 -3.78
C SER A 32 -12.96 2.35 -2.39
N ARG A 33 -13.26 1.10 -2.06
CA ARG A 33 -13.69 0.72 -0.72
C ARG A 33 -12.53 0.10 0.05
N ILE A 34 -12.46 0.36 1.35
CA ILE A 34 -11.43 -0.22 2.21
C ILE A 34 -11.64 -1.72 2.33
N VAL A 35 -12.90 -2.12 2.59
CA VAL A 35 -13.32 -3.51 2.60
C VAL A 35 -14.46 -3.65 1.60
N PRO A 36 -14.44 -4.62 0.67
CA PRO A 36 -15.41 -4.72 -0.41
C PRO A 36 -16.88 -4.73 0.04
N GLU A 37 -17.15 -5.26 1.22
CA GLU A 37 -18.52 -5.43 1.74
C GLU A 37 -19.00 -4.25 2.58
N THR A 38 -18.19 -3.20 2.73
CA THR A 38 -18.54 -2.02 3.53
C THR A 38 -18.65 -0.79 2.64
N GLU A 39 -19.19 0.29 3.21
CA GLU A 39 -19.23 1.58 2.54
C GLU A 39 -18.05 2.47 2.89
N ASP A 40 -17.11 1.97 3.67
CA ASP A 40 -15.89 2.70 4.01
C ASP A 40 -15.05 2.94 2.75
N ILE A 41 -14.75 4.20 2.50
CA ILE A 41 -14.12 4.64 1.26
C ILE A 41 -12.67 5.02 1.51
N GLN A 42 -11.82 4.65 0.56
CA GLN A 42 -10.46 5.15 0.45
C GLN A 42 -10.20 5.57 -0.99
N LEU A 43 -9.15 6.33 -1.19
CA LEU A 43 -8.67 6.65 -2.52
C LEU A 43 -7.46 5.75 -2.81
N ILE A 44 -7.36 5.29 -4.05
CA ILE A 44 -6.26 4.40 -4.45
C ILE A 44 -5.60 4.90 -5.73
N HIS A 45 -4.34 4.51 -5.89
CA HIS A 45 -3.61 4.61 -7.14
C HIS A 45 -2.92 3.27 -7.36
N THR A 46 -3.26 2.60 -8.45
CA THR A 46 -2.67 1.30 -8.78
C THR A 46 -1.49 1.50 -9.71
N PHE A 47 -0.30 1.12 -9.25
CA PHE A 47 0.93 1.19 -10.03
C PHE A 47 1.11 -0.01 -10.94
N PHE A 48 0.72 -1.19 -10.46
CA PHE A 48 0.92 -2.45 -11.15
C PHE A 48 -0.18 -3.44 -10.77
N GLU A 49 -0.76 -4.11 -11.74
CA GLU A 49 -1.78 -5.14 -11.52
C GLU A 49 -1.95 -5.97 -12.79
N PHE A 50 -2.41 -7.21 -12.63
CA PHE A 50 -2.66 -8.14 -13.75
C PHE A 50 -1.46 -8.31 -14.68
N ASP A 51 -0.27 -8.46 -14.08
CA ASP A 51 1.00 -8.62 -14.79
C ASP A 51 1.35 -7.43 -15.71
N LYS A 52 0.81 -6.24 -15.43
CA LYS A 52 1.04 -5.05 -16.24
C LYS A 52 1.37 -3.83 -15.39
N ILE A 53 2.29 -3.01 -15.91
CA ILE A 53 2.52 -1.67 -15.37
C ILE A 53 1.30 -0.83 -15.73
N ASN A 54 0.65 -0.28 -14.71
CA ASN A 54 -0.58 0.48 -14.85
C ASN A 54 -0.37 1.99 -14.76
N SER A 55 0.77 2.43 -14.26
CA SER A 55 1.04 3.83 -13.95
C SER A 55 2.45 4.21 -14.39
N GLU A 56 2.57 5.42 -14.94
CA GLU A 56 3.88 5.99 -15.29
C GLU A 56 4.75 6.22 -14.06
N TYR A 57 4.16 6.28 -12.88
CA TYR A 57 4.89 6.46 -11.61
C TYR A 57 5.48 5.17 -11.07
N PHE A 58 5.22 4.03 -11.70
CA PHE A 58 5.75 2.75 -11.28
C PHE A 58 7.28 2.75 -11.20
N GLU A 59 7.94 3.43 -12.11
CA GLU A 59 9.41 3.50 -12.15
C GLU A 59 10.03 4.03 -10.86
N LEU A 60 9.31 4.92 -10.14
CA LEU A 60 9.79 5.43 -8.86
C LEU A 60 9.93 4.32 -7.80
N LEU A 61 9.13 3.27 -7.92
CA LEU A 61 9.10 2.19 -6.95
C LEU A 61 10.02 1.02 -7.32
N GLU A 62 10.53 0.96 -8.54
CA GLU A 62 11.34 -0.16 -8.99
C GLU A 62 12.53 -0.49 -8.08
N PRO A 63 13.33 0.49 -7.63
CA PRO A 63 14.44 0.18 -6.73
C PRO A 63 13.98 -0.48 -5.43
N CYS A 64 12.88 0.00 -4.86
CA CYS A 64 12.31 -0.56 -3.65
C CYS A 64 11.77 -1.97 -3.87
N ILE A 65 11.08 -2.18 -4.99
CA ILE A 65 10.53 -3.49 -5.36
C ILE A 65 11.65 -4.51 -5.54
N ARG A 66 12.74 -4.11 -6.18
CA ARG A 66 13.91 -5.00 -6.33
C ARG A 66 14.51 -5.39 -4.99
N SER A 67 14.52 -4.47 -4.02
CA SER A 67 15.02 -4.74 -2.68
C SER A 67 14.17 -5.76 -1.92
N LEU A 68 12.90 -5.94 -2.31
CA LEU A 68 12.03 -6.95 -1.71
C LEU A 68 12.32 -8.36 -2.21
N GLU A 69 13.07 -8.50 -3.29
CA GLU A 69 13.43 -9.79 -3.89
C GLU A 69 12.22 -10.68 -4.20
N ALA A 70 11.13 -10.07 -4.64
CA ALA A 70 9.92 -10.81 -4.98
C ALA A 70 10.14 -11.63 -6.26
N LYS A 71 9.70 -12.89 -6.24
CA LYS A 71 9.77 -13.76 -7.42
C LYS A 71 8.78 -13.35 -8.49
N ARG A 72 7.60 -12.88 -8.06
CA ARG A 72 6.55 -12.40 -8.93
C ARG A 72 5.83 -11.27 -8.24
N LEU A 73 5.63 -10.18 -8.96
CA LEU A 73 4.87 -9.05 -8.47
C LEU A 73 3.40 -9.27 -8.81
N ILE A 74 2.54 -9.18 -7.81
CA ILE A 74 1.11 -9.40 -7.99
C ILE A 74 0.39 -8.08 -8.15
N ARG A 75 0.60 -7.16 -7.21
CA ARG A 75 -0.05 -5.86 -7.23
C ARG A 75 0.76 -4.85 -6.44
N VAL A 76 0.81 -3.62 -6.93
CA VAL A 76 1.38 -2.49 -6.22
C VAL A 76 0.39 -1.35 -6.28
N LYS A 77 -0.08 -0.90 -5.12
CA LYS A 77 -1.00 0.23 -5.05
C LYS A 77 -0.69 1.13 -3.85
N ALA A 78 -1.06 2.38 -3.99
CA ALA A 78 -1.08 3.33 -2.89
C ALA A 78 -2.51 3.48 -2.39
N ASN A 79 -2.65 3.64 -1.08
CA ASN A 79 -3.93 3.90 -0.43
C ASN A 79 -3.86 5.26 0.26
N LEU A 80 -4.86 6.09 0.02
CA LEU A 80 -5.04 7.35 0.72
C LEU A 80 -6.29 7.25 1.57
N VAL A 81 -6.10 7.22 2.89
CA VAL A 81 -7.19 7.17 3.85
C VAL A 81 -7.37 8.58 4.41
N LEU A 82 -8.60 9.08 4.34
CA LEU A 82 -8.90 10.42 4.79
C LEU A 82 -8.96 10.46 6.32
N LYS A 83 -8.54 11.61 6.87
CA LYS A 83 -8.59 11.84 8.31
C LYS A 83 -10.03 11.79 8.80
N THR A 84 -10.24 11.10 9.91
CA THR A 84 -11.52 11.05 10.61
C THR A 84 -11.36 11.65 12.02
N PRO A 85 -12.46 12.12 12.67
CA PRO A 85 -12.37 12.66 14.03
C PRO A 85 -11.81 11.66 15.04
N GLU A 86 -12.06 10.38 14.81
CA GLU A 86 -11.59 9.29 15.67
C GLU A 86 -10.92 8.21 14.81
N ILE A 87 -10.02 7.43 15.40
CA ILE A 87 -9.44 6.28 14.73
C ILE A 87 -10.55 5.27 14.46
N GLN A 88 -10.65 4.84 13.20
CA GLN A 88 -11.60 3.82 12.78
C GLN A 88 -10.86 2.53 12.47
N GLU A 89 -11.29 1.44 13.10
CA GLU A 89 -10.80 0.11 12.81
C GLU A 89 -11.75 -0.58 11.83
N HIS A 90 -11.17 -1.08 10.74
CA HIS A 90 -11.93 -1.84 9.73
C HIS A 90 -11.77 -3.33 10.01
N GLY A 91 -12.72 -4.14 9.54
CA GLY A 91 -12.69 -5.58 9.76
C GLY A 91 -11.43 -6.24 9.18
N PHE A 92 -11.03 -7.36 9.76
CA PHE A 92 -9.94 -8.15 9.22
C PHE A 92 -10.27 -8.63 7.81
N HIS A 93 -9.30 -8.55 6.91
CA HIS A 93 -9.46 -9.00 5.53
C HIS A 93 -8.11 -9.39 4.94
N ILE A 94 -8.14 -10.04 3.80
CA ILE A 94 -6.97 -10.40 3.01
C ILE A 94 -7.00 -9.54 1.75
N ASP A 95 -5.90 -8.86 1.45
CA ASP A 95 -5.82 -7.96 0.29
C ASP A 95 -5.90 -8.69 -1.04
N ASN A 96 -5.46 -9.95 -1.07
CA ASN A 96 -5.51 -10.76 -2.28
C ASN A 96 -5.69 -12.22 -1.91
N ASP A 97 -6.88 -12.74 -2.11
CA ASP A 97 -7.23 -14.13 -1.82
C ASP A 97 -7.13 -15.07 -3.02
N SER A 98 -6.79 -14.53 -4.19
CA SER A 98 -6.68 -15.33 -5.42
C SER A 98 -5.38 -16.14 -5.50
N HIS A 99 -4.43 -15.90 -4.61
CA HIS A 99 -3.15 -16.60 -4.54
C HIS A 99 -2.95 -17.20 -3.15
N LYS A 100 -2.58 -18.49 -3.11
CA LYS A 100 -2.39 -19.21 -1.85
C LYS A 100 -1.14 -18.80 -1.10
N GLU A 101 -0.08 -18.44 -1.83
CA GLU A 101 1.20 -18.04 -1.26
C GLU A 101 1.58 -16.66 -1.77
N PHE A 102 1.37 -15.67 -0.94
CA PHE A 102 1.81 -14.32 -1.24
C PHE A 102 2.30 -13.63 0.03
N ARG A 103 3.10 -12.60 -0.18
CA ARG A 103 3.56 -11.72 0.89
C ARG A 103 3.11 -10.31 0.59
N THR A 104 2.82 -9.57 1.63
CA THR A 104 2.42 -8.17 1.53
C THR A 104 3.46 -7.31 2.23
N ALA A 105 3.89 -6.25 1.56
CA ALA A 105 4.72 -5.20 2.14
C ALA A 105 3.91 -3.90 2.17
N VAL A 106 3.99 -3.21 3.30
CA VAL A 106 3.31 -1.93 3.48
C VAL A 106 4.34 -0.87 3.84
N PHE A 107 4.35 0.22 3.10
CA PHE A 107 5.22 1.37 3.36
C PHE A 107 4.36 2.55 3.80
N TYR A 108 4.64 3.06 4.97
CA TYR A 108 4.00 4.28 5.45
C TYR A 108 4.76 5.50 4.93
N ILE A 109 4.07 6.31 4.15
CA ILE A 109 4.69 7.43 3.43
C ILE A 109 4.65 8.71 4.25
N ASN A 110 3.74 8.82 5.20
CA ASN A 110 3.60 9.99 6.06
C ASN A 110 3.41 9.58 7.51
N SER A 111 3.68 10.52 8.41
CA SER A 111 3.39 10.32 9.83
C SER A 111 1.88 10.36 10.07
N ASN A 112 1.39 9.41 10.85
CA ASN A 112 -0.03 9.32 11.18
C ASN A 112 -0.20 8.50 12.47
N ASN A 113 -1.40 8.49 13.01
CA ASN A 113 -1.74 7.70 14.18
C ASN A 113 -2.50 6.41 13.84
N GLY A 114 -2.61 6.10 12.55
CA GLY A 114 -3.19 4.85 12.09
C GLY A 114 -2.26 3.67 12.37
N TYR A 115 -2.81 2.49 12.28
CA TYR A 115 -2.06 1.26 12.50
C TYR A 115 -2.63 0.10 11.71
N THR A 116 -1.83 -0.95 11.59
CA THR A 116 -2.25 -2.23 11.03
C THR A 116 -2.32 -3.25 12.17
N ARG A 117 -3.47 -3.89 12.30
CA ARG A 117 -3.69 -4.91 13.32
C ARG A 117 -3.81 -6.27 12.66
N PHE A 118 -3.12 -7.25 13.24
CA PHE A 118 -3.13 -8.62 12.72
C PHE A 118 -3.96 -9.51 13.62
N GLU A 119 -4.71 -10.43 13.00
CA GLU A 119 -5.47 -11.42 13.73
C GLU A 119 -4.52 -12.46 14.32
N LYS A 120 -4.68 -12.74 15.62
CA LYS A 120 -3.88 -13.77 16.29
C LYS A 120 -4.38 -15.15 15.89
N LYS A 121 -3.47 -16.03 15.47
CA LYS A 121 -3.78 -17.43 15.29
C LYS A 121 -3.91 -18.08 16.65
N LYS A 122 -4.98 -18.83 16.82
CA LYS A 122 -5.16 -19.67 18.01
C LYS A 122 -4.34 -20.95 17.90
#